data_b3da49a3926e5316921ad1f5f77444ec
#
_entry.id   b3da49a3926e5316921ad1f5f77444ec
#
_cell.length_a   1.000
_cell.length_b   1.000
_cell.length_c   1.000
_cell.angle_alpha   90.00
_cell.angle_beta   90.00
_cell.angle_gamma   90.00
#
_symmetry.space_group_name_H-M   'P 1'
#
loop_
_entity.id
_entity.type
_entity.pdbx_description
1 polymer ?
#
loop_
_entity_poly.entity_id
_entity_poly.type
_entity_poly.pdbx_seq_one_letter_code
_entity_poly.pdbx_strand_id
1 'polypeptide(L)'
;MKRWRIAPSDTPLSPAVVAHVVAGVGTPHLAANFLEAMHRVLPVTFCTVFAVGASGRLETVSAASSYGDTAERTASRYIAERFDRCDPHMLWLGARALPATSQRWVGHHRGDELIDDAYRAACYGDVGIRERASVLLLQPSGQRTAVSFYRSLAQPEFGDEDFARIQSHAVLLAEAAAAHGRAIAAAQTTVEAPLALPLRMLTKREQEVITHLLSGCTAKQTAQRMALS
;
A
#
# COMPACT_ATOMS: atom_id res chain seq x y z
N MET A 1 -16.01 -15.13 1.42
CA MET A 1 -15.37 -13.89 1.89
C MET A 1 -16.06 -13.33 3.14
N LYS A 2 -15.32 -13.05 4.23
CA LYS A 2 -15.83 -12.52 5.51
C LYS A 2 -15.32 -11.11 5.74
N ARG A 3 -16.12 -10.25 6.41
CA ARG A 3 -15.70 -8.91 6.85
C ARG A 3 -16.44 -8.54 8.13
N TRP A 4 -15.73 -7.91 9.06
CA TRP A 4 -16.32 -7.42 10.31
C TRP A 4 -15.65 -6.13 10.75
N ARG A 5 -16.40 -5.31 11.48
CA ARG A 5 -15.90 -4.04 12.00
C ARG A 5 -14.95 -4.29 13.17
N ILE A 6 -13.88 -3.53 13.23
CA ILE A 6 -12.93 -3.61 14.33
C ILE A 6 -13.55 -2.90 15.53
N ALA A 7 -13.66 -3.63 16.64
CA ALA A 7 -13.95 -3.07 17.94
C ALA A 7 -12.66 -2.49 18.55
N PRO A 8 -12.75 -1.44 19.37
CA PRO A 8 -11.63 -1.02 20.22
C PRO A 8 -11.08 -2.22 21.01
N SER A 9 -9.77 -2.29 21.14
CA SER A 9 -9.09 -3.33 21.92
C SER A 9 -8.14 -2.66 22.90
N ASP A 10 -8.24 -3.03 24.17
CA ASP A 10 -7.33 -2.61 25.23
C ASP A 10 -6.14 -3.58 25.40
N THR A 11 -5.97 -4.53 24.47
CA THR A 11 -4.86 -5.48 24.49
C THR A 11 -3.54 -4.73 24.35
N PRO A 12 -2.61 -4.85 25.32
CA PRO A 12 -1.30 -4.23 25.22
C PRO A 12 -0.53 -4.74 24.01
N LEU A 13 0.06 -3.82 23.22
CA LEU A 13 0.91 -4.17 22.11
C LEU A 13 2.37 -4.28 22.56
N SER A 14 3.09 -5.24 21.97
CA SER A 14 4.53 -5.36 22.21
C SER A 14 5.26 -4.11 21.73
N PRO A 15 6.13 -3.48 22.55
CA PRO A 15 6.94 -2.34 22.11
C PRO A 15 7.76 -2.62 20.87
N ALA A 16 8.25 -3.85 20.69
CA ALA A 16 8.99 -4.26 19.50
C ALA A 16 8.12 -4.23 18.23
N VAL A 17 6.87 -4.68 18.32
CA VAL A 17 5.91 -4.60 17.19
C VAL A 17 5.63 -3.13 16.84
N VAL A 18 5.37 -2.30 17.85
CA VAL A 18 5.14 -0.86 17.64
C VAL A 18 6.36 -0.19 16.97
N ALA A 19 7.56 -0.49 17.44
CA ALA A 19 8.80 0.07 16.90
C ALA A 19 8.97 -0.28 15.41
N HIS A 20 8.76 -1.54 15.02
CA HIS A 20 8.84 -1.96 13.62
C HIS A 20 7.79 -1.24 12.75
N VAL A 21 6.54 -1.19 13.21
CA VAL A 21 5.47 -0.52 12.46
C VAL A 21 5.78 0.96 12.24
N VAL A 22 6.22 1.66 13.28
CA VAL A 22 6.53 3.10 13.21
C VAL A 22 7.76 3.36 12.34
N ALA A 23 8.78 2.51 12.38
CA ALA A 23 9.99 2.64 11.56
C ALA A 23 9.71 2.60 10.05
N GLY A 24 8.61 1.98 9.61
CA GLY A 24 8.20 1.94 8.20
C GLY A 24 7.53 3.22 7.69
N VAL A 25 7.01 4.07 8.59
CA VAL A 25 6.23 5.26 8.21
C VAL A 25 7.11 6.28 7.48
N GLY A 26 6.67 6.77 6.33
CA GLY A 26 7.41 7.73 5.51
C GLY A 26 8.58 7.13 4.71
N THR A 27 8.78 5.81 4.76
CA THR A 27 9.89 5.14 4.06
C THR A 27 9.36 4.23 2.93
N PRO A 28 10.18 3.85 1.93
CA PRO A 28 9.79 2.89 0.91
C PRO A 28 9.60 1.46 1.47
N HIS A 29 9.99 1.19 2.72
CA HIS A 29 9.99 -0.12 3.34
C HIS A 29 8.77 -0.37 4.25
N LEU A 30 7.65 0.35 4.05
CA LEU A 30 6.46 0.23 4.90
C LEU A 30 5.97 -1.21 5.05
N ALA A 31 5.75 -1.92 3.92
CA ALA A 31 5.27 -3.30 3.95
C ALA A 31 6.29 -4.28 4.56
N ALA A 32 7.59 -4.05 4.35
CA ALA A 32 8.63 -4.88 4.96
C ALA A 32 8.64 -4.74 6.49
N ASN A 33 8.51 -3.52 7.00
CA ASN A 33 8.41 -3.27 8.43
C ASN A 33 7.11 -3.84 9.03
N PHE A 34 5.99 -3.76 8.30
CA PHE A 34 4.73 -4.38 8.75
C PHE A 34 4.81 -5.91 8.76
N LEU A 35 5.46 -6.49 7.76
CA LEU A 35 5.68 -7.94 7.69
C LEU A 35 6.54 -8.42 8.87
N GLU A 36 7.66 -7.74 9.14
CA GLU A 36 8.56 -8.05 10.26
C GLU A 36 7.85 -7.90 11.62
N ALA A 37 7.05 -6.84 11.78
CA ALA A 37 6.23 -6.65 12.97
C ALA A 37 5.25 -7.81 13.18
N MET A 38 4.54 -8.22 12.12
CA MET A 38 3.52 -9.26 12.20
C MET A 38 4.09 -10.67 12.27
N HIS A 39 5.31 -10.93 11.79
CA HIS A 39 6.00 -12.21 12.02
C HIS A 39 6.20 -12.53 13.51
N ARG A 40 6.23 -11.51 14.37
CA ARG A 40 6.31 -11.68 15.83
C ARG A 40 4.97 -12.08 16.45
N VAL A 41 3.89 -11.96 15.69
CA VAL A 41 2.51 -12.13 16.17
C VAL A 41 1.87 -13.40 15.60
N LEU A 42 2.06 -13.64 14.32
CA LEU A 42 1.48 -14.78 13.60
C LEU A 42 2.30 -15.13 12.34
N PRO A 43 2.26 -16.39 11.87
CA PRO A 43 2.94 -16.77 10.64
C PRO A 43 2.22 -16.18 9.41
N VAL A 44 2.89 -15.28 8.72
CA VAL A 44 2.47 -14.70 7.43
C VAL A 44 3.66 -14.66 6.49
N THR A 45 3.43 -14.68 5.18
CA THR A 45 4.49 -14.79 4.17
C THR A 45 4.69 -13.50 3.40
N PHE A 46 3.60 -12.76 3.17
CA PHE A 46 3.62 -11.53 2.39
C PHE A 46 2.85 -10.43 3.12
N CYS A 47 3.25 -9.19 2.86
CA CYS A 47 2.50 -8.01 3.23
C CYS A 47 2.38 -7.09 2.03
N THR A 48 1.19 -6.53 1.81
CA THR A 48 0.99 -5.42 0.87
C THR A 48 0.22 -4.29 1.54
N VAL A 49 0.56 -3.06 1.17
CA VAL A 49 -0.19 -1.87 1.54
C VAL A 49 -0.60 -1.17 0.25
N PHE A 50 -1.90 -1.13 -0.01
CA PHE A 50 -2.48 -0.39 -1.12
C PHE A 50 -3.38 0.72 -0.58
N ALA A 51 -3.20 1.94 -1.09
CA ALA A 51 -4.09 3.05 -0.81
C ALA A 51 -4.58 3.69 -2.10
N VAL A 52 -5.89 3.89 -2.19
CA VAL A 52 -6.56 4.57 -3.28
C VAL A 52 -7.13 5.87 -2.75
N GLY A 53 -6.78 6.98 -3.39
CA GLY A 53 -7.28 8.31 -3.04
C GLY A 53 -8.73 8.54 -3.45
N ALA A 54 -9.26 9.71 -3.12
CA ALA A 54 -10.62 10.12 -3.47
C ALA A 54 -10.87 10.15 -5.00
N SER A 55 -9.81 10.39 -5.78
CA SER A 55 -9.84 10.36 -7.26
C SER A 55 -9.97 8.95 -7.86
N GLY A 56 -9.92 7.89 -7.02
CA GLY A 56 -9.87 6.51 -7.47
C GLY A 56 -8.49 6.09 -8.02
N ARG A 57 -7.46 6.91 -7.84
CA ARG A 57 -6.07 6.57 -8.22
C ARG A 57 -5.37 5.86 -7.09
N LEU A 58 -4.55 4.88 -7.46
CA LEU A 58 -3.66 4.22 -6.51
C LEU A 58 -2.54 5.20 -6.12
N GLU A 59 -2.45 5.54 -4.83
CA GLU A 59 -1.54 6.56 -4.28
C GLU A 59 -0.38 5.94 -3.50
N THR A 60 -0.63 4.81 -2.84
CA THR A 60 0.40 4.09 -2.09
C THR A 60 0.42 2.65 -2.55
N VAL A 61 1.62 2.18 -2.86
CA VAL A 61 1.90 0.77 -3.12
C VAL A 61 3.18 0.43 -2.41
N SER A 62 3.09 -0.49 -1.47
CA SER A 62 4.26 -1.07 -0.80
C SER A 62 4.00 -2.57 -0.67
N ALA A 63 4.98 -3.37 -0.98
CA ALA A 63 4.90 -4.82 -0.93
C ALA A 63 6.18 -5.39 -0.36
N ALA A 64 6.08 -6.52 0.36
CA ALA A 64 7.22 -7.26 0.87
C ALA A 64 6.87 -8.73 1.05
N SER A 65 7.85 -9.59 0.88
CA SER A 65 7.73 -11.03 1.09
C SER A 65 8.90 -11.60 1.87
N SER A 66 8.67 -12.76 2.50
CA SER A 66 9.73 -13.57 3.10
C SER A 66 10.57 -14.30 2.03
N TYR A 67 10.18 -14.25 0.77
CA TYR A 67 10.81 -14.98 -0.34
C TYR A 67 11.22 -13.99 -1.45
N GLY A 68 12.36 -13.35 -1.28
CA GLY A 68 12.93 -12.42 -2.27
C GLY A 68 11.95 -11.30 -2.64
N ASP A 69 11.86 -10.98 -3.93
CA ASP A 69 11.07 -9.88 -4.51
C ASP A 69 9.69 -10.31 -5.04
N THR A 70 9.19 -11.48 -4.61
CA THR A 70 7.94 -12.06 -5.13
C THR A 70 6.74 -11.14 -4.90
N ALA A 71 6.62 -10.51 -3.73
CA ALA A 71 5.51 -9.60 -3.45
C ALA A 71 5.59 -8.32 -4.30
N GLU A 72 6.77 -7.78 -4.51
CA GLU A 72 6.99 -6.57 -5.31
C GLU A 72 6.67 -6.81 -6.79
N ARG A 73 7.10 -7.95 -7.35
CA ARG A 73 6.73 -8.35 -8.73
C ARG A 73 5.23 -8.54 -8.88
N THR A 74 4.60 -9.22 -7.91
CA THR A 74 3.15 -9.42 -7.91
C THR A 74 2.39 -8.11 -7.77
N ALA A 75 2.86 -7.18 -6.93
CA ALA A 75 2.28 -5.84 -6.80
C ALA A 75 2.42 -5.03 -8.10
N SER A 76 3.55 -5.13 -8.79
CA SER A 76 3.76 -4.49 -10.09
C SER A 76 2.78 -5.03 -11.13
N ARG A 77 2.57 -6.35 -11.18
CA ARG A 77 1.59 -6.99 -12.06
C ARG A 77 0.15 -6.58 -11.70
N TYR A 78 -0.16 -6.54 -10.40
CA TYR A 78 -1.46 -6.07 -9.88
C TYR A 78 -1.82 -4.67 -10.41
N ILE A 79 -0.83 -3.76 -10.42
CA ILE A 79 -1.02 -2.40 -10.92
C ILE A 79 -1.17 -2.39 -12.45
N ALA A 80 -0.28 -3.07 -13.16
CA ALA A 80 -0.25 -3.08 -14.62
C ALA A 80 -1.55 -3.65 -15.22
N GLU A 81 -2.08 -4.72 -14.64
CA GLU A 81 -3.29 -5.40 -15.08
C GLU A 81 -4.57 -4.83 -14.44
N ARG A 82 -4.45 -3.77 -13.61
CA ARG A 82 -5.59 -3.09 -12.96
C ARG A 82 -6.47 -4.02 -12.13
N PHE A 83 -5.86 -4.96 -11.41
CA PHE A 83 -6.58 -5.88 -10.54
C PHE A 83 -7.30 -5.19 -9.35
N ASP A 84 -7.00 -3.91 -9.09
CA ASP A 84 -7.79 -3.06 -8.19
C ASP A 84 -9.29 -3.06 -8.55
N ARG A 85 -9.63 -3.31 -9.82
CA ARG A 85 -11.00 -3.32 -10.33
C ARG A 85 -11.74 -4.65 -10.15
N CYS A 86 -11.04 -5.71 -9.79
CA CYS A 86 -11.62 -7.02 -9.49
C CYS A 86 -11.25 -7.54 -8.09
N ASP A 87 -10.31 -6.86 -7.38
CA ASP A 87 -9.98 -7.16 -6.00
C ASP A 87 -11.20 -6.94 -5.08
N PRO A 88 -11.69 -8.00 -4.42
CA PRO A 88 -12.92 -7.91 -3.65
C PRO A 88 -12.85 -6.96 -2.45
N HIS A 89 -11.64 -6.70 -1.88
CA HIS A 89 -11.48 -5.73 -0.79
C HIS A 89 -11.53 -4.30 -1.32
N MET A 90 -10.89 -4.03 -2.45
CA MET A 90 -10.87 -2.70 -3.06
C MET A 90 -12.25 -2.35 -3.63
N LEU A 91 -12.93 -3.28 -4.29
CA LEU A 91 -14.31 -3.10 -4.75
C LEU A 91 -15.25 -2.80 -3.58
N TRP A 92 -15.14 -3.57 -2.49
CA TRP A 92 -15.98 -3.35 -1.32
C TRP A 92 -15.72 -1.98 -0.67
N LEU A 93 -14.47 -1.57 -0.51
CA LEU A 93 -14.11 -0.24 -0.01
C LEU A 93 -14.63 0.86 -0.96
N GLY A 94 -14.52 0.64 -2.28
CA GLY A 94 -14.98 1.56 -3.31
C GLY A 94 -16.49 1.81 -3.28
N ALA A 95 -17.28 0.78 -2.98
CA ALA A 95 -18.73 0.84 -2.91
C ALA A 95 -19.28 1.50 -1.61
N ARG A 96 -18.43 1.79 -0.63
CA ARG A 96 -18.87 2.37 0.65
C ARG A 96 -19.07 3.89 0.54
N ALA A 97 -20.15 4.38 1.15
CA ALA A 97 -20.32 5.80 1.37
C ALA A 97 -19.23 6.36 2.30
N LEU A 98 -18.86 7.61 2.09
CA LEU A 98 -17.86 8.27 2.93
C LEU A 98 -18.38 8.43 4.36
N PRO A 99 -17.61 7.99 5.36
CA PRO A 99 -18.01 8.10 6.75
C PRO A 99 -17.68 9.48 7.33
N ALA A 100 -18.40 9.88 8.37
CA ALA A 100 -18.07 11.11 9.13
C ALA A 100 -16.74 10.96 9.91
N THR A 101 -16.39 9.74 10.32
CA THR A 101 -15.14 9.41 11.02
C THR A 101 -14.50 8.17 10.39
N SER A 102 -13.17 8.05 10.50
CA SER A 102 -12.44 6.89 9.98
C SER A 102 -13.03 5.57 10.47
N GLN A 103 -13.27 4.67 9.55
CA GLN A 103 -13.81 3.34 9.83
C GLN A 103 -12.79 2.26 9.48
N ARG A 104 -12.75 1.21 10.29
CA ARG A 104 -11.80 0.11 10.16
C ARG A 104 -12.52 -1.23 10.22
N TRP A 105 -12.08 -2.16 9.35
CA TRP A 105 -12.59 -3.54 9.31
C TRP A 105 -11.44 -4.52 9.15
N VAL A 106 -11.68 -5.75 9.55
CA VAL A 106 -10.91 -6.90 9.07
C VAL A 106 -11.68 -7.54 7.94
N GLY A 107 -11.00 -7.84 6.85
CA GLY A 107 -11.50 -8.59 5.72
C GLY A 107 -10.69 -9.86 5.54
N HIS A 108 -11.34 -10.95 5.16
CA HIS A 108 -10.68 -12.23 4.88
C HIS A 108 -11.31 -12.89 3.65
N HIS A 109 -10.46 -13.50 2.83
CA HIS A 109 -10.87 -14.43 1.79
C HIS A 109 -9.76 -15.41 1.44
N ARG A 110 -10.16 -16.53 0.87
CA ARG A 110 -9.29 -17.56 0.30
C ARG A 110 -9.09 -17.30 -1.19
N GLY A 111 -7.99 -17.80 -1.75
CA GLY A 111 -7.73 -17.70 -3.19
C GLY A 111 -8.80 -18.38 -4.04
N ASP A 112 -9.35 -19.52 -3.57
CA ASP A 112 -10.41 -20.28 -4.25
C ASP A 112 -11.80 -19.59 -4.25
N GLU A 113 -12.00 -18.58 -3.40
CA GLU A 113 -13.22 -17.75 -3.39
C GLU A 113 -13.20 -16.61 -4.42
N LEU A 114 -12.08 -16.40 -5.13
CA LEU A 114 -11.94 -15.33 -6.12
C LEU A 114 -12.62 -15.71 -7.43
N ILE A 115 -13.46 -14.80 -7.93
CA ILE A 115 -14.25 -15.01 -9.15
C ILE A 115 -13.42 -14.75 -10.41
N ASP A 116 -12.57 -13.72 -10.39
CA ASP A 116 -11.73 -13.37 -11.53
C ASP A 116 -10.53 -14.33 -11.63
N ASP A 117 -10.51 -15.11 -12.71
CA ASP A 117 -9.52 -16.17 -12.92
C ASP A 117 -8.11 -15.60 -13.16
N ALA A 118 -7.99 -14.47 -13.86
CA ALA A 118 -6.70 -13.84 -14.12
C ALA A 118 -6.09 -13.29 -12.84
N TYR A 119 -6.89 -12.60 -12.02
CA TYR A 119 -6.47 -12.11 -10.73
C TYR A 119 -6.10 -13.26 -9.79
N ARG A 120 -6.93 -14.32 -9.74
CA ARG A 120 -6.66 -15.50 -8.91
C ARG A 120 -5.37 -16.19 -9.33
N ALA A 121 -5.14 -16.40 -10.62
CA ALA A 121 -3.90 -17.00 -11.11
C ALA A 121 -2.70 -16.14 -10.77
N ALA A 122 -2.71 -14.86 -11.15
CA ALA A 122 -1.57 -13.96 -11.02
C ALA A 122 -1.15 -13.66 -9.57
N CYS A 123 -2.14 -13.46 -8.69
CA CYS A 123 -1.89 -12.95 -7.34
C CYS A 123 -1.99 -14.03 -6.25
N TYR A 124 -2.43 -15.25 -6.60
CA TYR A 124 -2.55 -16.35 -5.64
C TYR A 124 -1.92 -17.64 -6.19
N GLY A 125 -2.34 -18.12 -7.35
CA GLY A 125 -1.89 -19.39 -7.90
C GLY A 125 -0.39 -19.41 -8.21
N ASP A 126 0.06 -18.48 -9.05
CA ASP A 126 1.46 -18.40 -9.53
C ASP A 126 2.47 -18.15 -8.39
N VAL A 127 2.01 -17.56 -7.28
CA VAL A 127 2.85 -17.20 -6.14
C VAL A 127 2.61 -18.08 -4.91
N GLY A 128 1.78 -19.11 -5.02
CA GLY A 128 1.53 -20.09 -3.97
C GLY A 128 0.84 -19.52 -2.73
N ILE A 129 -0.03 -18.53 -2.89
CA ILE A 129 -0.81 -17.94 -1.81
C ILE A 129 -2.12 -18.73 -1.59
N ARG A 130 -2.41 -19.05 -0.34
CA ARG A 130 -3.64 -19.71 0.09
C ARG A 130 -4.78 -18.71 0.31
N GLU A 131 -4.50 -17.69 1.12
CA GLU A 131 -5.52 -16.78 1.63
C GLU A 131 -4.94 -15.43 2.07
N ARG A 132 -5.81 -14.45 2.24
CA ARG A 132 -5.47 -13.10 2.67
C ARG A 132 -6.38 -12.62 3.80
N ALA A 133 -5.77 -12.05 4.84
CA ALA A 133 -6.44 -11.26 5.85
C ALA A 133 -5.98 -9.80 5.73
N SER A 134 -6.90 -8.85 5.76
CA SER A 134 -6.60 -7.42 5.54
C SER A 134 -7.22 -6.55 6.61
N VAL A 135 -6.45 -5.56 7.05
CA VAL A 135 -6.99 -4.40 7.76
C VAL A 135 -7.40 -3.37 6.71
N LEU A 136 -8.68 -3.07 6.69
CA LEU A 136 -9.29 -2.16 5.72
C LEU A 136 -9.64 -0.86 6.41
N LEU A 137 -9.21 0.27 5.84
CA LEU A 137 -9.44 1.62 6.36
C LEU A 137 -10.18 2.46 5.32
N LEU A 138 -11.26 3.10 5.72
CA LEU A 138 -11.96 4.14 4.96
C LEU A 138 -11.95 5.44 5.75
N GLN A 139 -11.41 6.50 5.15
CA GLN A 139 -11.29 7.81 5.76
C GLN A 139 -12.36 8.79 5.26
N PRO A 140 -12.72 9.81 6.04
CA PRO A 140 -13.64 10.87 5.61
C PRO A 140 -13.18 11.60 4.34
N SER A 141 -11.86 11.67 4.12
CA SER A 141 -11.23 12.23 2.92
C SER A 141 -11.51 11.45 1.63
N GLY A 142 -12.09 10.25 1.75
CA GLY A 142 -12.28 9.34 0.62
C GLY A 142 -11.08 8.42 0.36
N GLN A 143 -10.00 8.56 1.09
CA GLN A 143 -8.89 7.61 1.00
C GLN A 143 -9.30 6.24 1.54
N ARG A 144 -8.95 5.21 0.79
CA ARG A 144 -9.24 3.80 1.05
C ARG A 144 -7.93 3.03 1.11
N THR A 145 -7.66 2.37 2.22
CA THR A 145 -6.40 1.66 2.43
C THR A 145 -6.67 0.21 2.80
N ALA A 146 -5.90 -0.70 2.22
CA ALA A 146 -5.86 -2.11 2.58
C ALA A 146 -4.43 -2.47 2.98
N VAL A 147 -4.24 -2.86 4.25
CA VAL A 147 -3.02 -3.48 4.75
C VAL A 147 -3.28 -4.97 4.80
N SER A 148 -2.64 -5.72 3.94
CA SER A 148 -2.95 -7.13 3.70
C SER A 148 -1.80 -8.04 4.08
N PHE A 149 -2.13 -9.12 4.79
CA PHE A 149 -1.20 -10.19 5.16
C PHE A 149 -1.67 -11.48 4.50
N TYR A 150 -0.72 -12.24 3.98
CA TYR A 150 -1.02 -13.45 3.22
C TYR A 150 -0.34 -14.65 3.83
N ARG A 151 -1.01 -15.80 3.74
CA ARG A 151 -0.44 -17.12 4.00
C ARG A 151 -0.22 -17.88 2.70
N SER A 152 0.95 -18.49 2.62
CA SER A 152 1.26 -19.41 1.52
C SER A 152 0.56 -20.76 1.70
N LEU A 153 0.56 -21.56 0.65
CA LEU A 153 0.04 -22.94 0.68
C LEU A 153 0.74 -23.83 1.71
N ALA A 154 1.97 -23.49 2.08
CA ALA A 154 2.74 -24.23 3.10
C ALA A 154 2.34 -23.90 4.55
N GLN A 155 1.54 -22.84 4.76
CA GLN A 155 1.10 -22.42 6.09
C GLN A 155 -0.33 -22.92 6.37
N PRO A 156 -0.70 -23.12 7.66
CA PRO A 156 -2.08 -23.44 8.04
C PRO A 156 -3.01 -22.27 7.68
N GLU A 157 -4.31 -22.53 7.58
CA GLU A 157 -5.33 -21.48 7.39
C GLU A 157 -5.40 -20.55 8.61
N PHE A 158 -5.86 -19.28 8.40
CA PHE A 158 -6.13 -18.37 9.50
C PHE A 158 -7.24 -18.91 10.39
N GLY A 159 -6.94 -19.07 11.67
CA GLY A 159 -7.91 -19.44 12.69
C GLY A 159 -8.43 -18.21 13.46
N ASP A 160 -9.39 -18.44 14.36
CA ASP A 160 -10.00 -17.38 15.17
C ASP A 160 -8.98 -16.63 16.03
N GLU A 161 -7.98 -17.32 16.56
CA GLU A 161 -6.88 -16.70 17.33
C GLU A 161 -6.03 -15.77 16.45
N ASP A 162 -5.76 -16.16 15.21
CA ASP A 162 -5.02 -15.30 14.26
C ASP A 162 -5.81 -14.03 13.94
N PHE A 163 -7.14 -14.17 13.73
CA PHE A 163 -7.99 -13.00 13.52
C PHE A 163 -8.07 -12.10 14.75
N ALA A 164 -8.09 -12.65 15.95
CA ALA A 164 -8.02 -11.87 17.18
C ALA A 164 -6.69 -11.09 17.28
N ARG A 165 -5.57 -11.73 16.93
CA ARG A 165 -4.25 -11.08 16.87
C ARG A 165 -4.21 -9.98 15.82
N ILE A 166 -4.72 -10.22 14.60
CA ILE A 166 -4.82 -9.18 13.57
C ILE A 166 -5.67 -8.01 14.07
N GLN A 167 -6.82 -8.29 14.69
CA GLN A 167 -7.73 -7.27 15.19
C GLN A 167 -7.10 -6.40 16.28
N SER A 168 -6.33 -6.99 17.21
CA SER A 168 -5.65 -6.23 18.28
C SER A 168 -4.59 -5.27 17.73
N HIS A 169 -3.97 -5.57 16.58
CA HIS A 169 -2.96 -4.73 15.92
C HIS A 169 -3.55 -3.80 14.84
N ALA A 170 -4.82 -3.98 14.49
CA ALA A 170 -5.42 -3.34 13.33
C ALA A 170 -5.46 -1.81 13.41
N VAL A 171 -5.67 -1.24 14.60
CA VAL A 171 -5.66 0.22 14.79
C VAL A 171 -4.27 0.77 14.53
N LEU A 172 -3.22 0.16 15.09
CA LEU A 172 -1.83 0.56 14.88
C LEU A 172 -1.46 0.52 13.37
N LEU A 173 -1.76 -0.59 12.70
CA LEU A 173 -1.45 -0.78 11.29
C LEU A 173 -2.19 0.24 10.39
N ALA A 174 -3.49 0.47 10.66
CA ALA A 174 -4.29 1.42 9.91
C ALA A 174 -3.80 2.86 10.09
N GLU A 175 -3.51 3.29 11.33
CA GLU A 175 -3.01 4.64 11.60
C GLU A 175 -1.60 4.85 11.05
N ALA A 176 -0.72 3.85 11.14
CA ALA A 176 0.61 3.93 10.55
C ALA A 176 0.55 4.04 9.01
N ALA A 177 -0.34 3.27 8.35
CA ALA A 177 -0.54 3.38 6.91
C ALA A 177 -1.11 4.76 6.52
N ALA A 178 -2.05 5.31 7.28
CA ALA A 178 -2.58 6.65 7.08
C ALA A 178 -1.50 7.74 7.30
N ALA A 179 -0.67 7.60 8.34
CA ALA A 179 0.44 8.50 8.61
C ALA A 179 1.49 8.46 7.49
N HIS A 180 1.79 7.26 6.96
CA HIS A 180 2.67 7.10 5.81
C HIS A 180 2.15 7.87 4.59
N GLY A 181 0.87 7.71 4.24
CA GLY A 181 0.27 8.44 3.12
C GLY A 181 0.41 9.97 3.29
N ARG A 182 0.15 10.49 4.50
CA ARG A 182 0.35 11.92 4.79
C ARG A 182 1.82 12.36 4.68
N ALA A 183 2.76 11.55 5.16
CA ALA A 183 4.19 11.86 5.09
C ALA A 183 4.68 11.91 3.63
N ILE A 184 4.27 10.95 2.80
CA ILE A 184 4.62 10.94 1.36
C ILE A 184 4.01 12.14 0.64
N ALA A 185 2.74 12.47 0.88
CA ALA A 185 2.08 13.63 0.28
C ALA A 185 2.77 14.95 0.69
N ALA A 186 3.13 15.10 1.97
CA ALA A 186 3.86 16.26 2.46
C ALA A 186 5.25 16.39 1.81
N ALA A 187 5.98 15.29 1.66
CA ALA A 187 7.28 15.28 1.00
C ALA A 187 7.18 15.70 -0.49
N GLN A 188 6.17 15.22 -1.20
CA GLN A 188 5.91 15.61 -2.60
C GLN A 188 5.59 17.11 -2.71
N THR A 189 4.75 17.62 -1.84
CA THR A 189 4.42 19.06 -1.81
C THR A 189 5.64 19.92 -1.51
N THR A 190 6.54 19.46 -0.66
CA THR A 190 7.80 20.18 -0.30
C THR A 190 8.78 20.20 -1.47
N VAL A 191 8.82 19.16 -2.28
CA VAL A 191 9.67 19.09 -3.49
C VAL A 191 9.11 19.96 -4.61
N GLU A 192 7.80 20.05 -4.76
CA GLU A 192 7.17 20.89 -5.78
C GLU A 192 7.18 22.38 -5.44
N ALA A 193 7.01 22.75 -4.17
CA ALA A 193 6.91 24.15 -3.76
C ALA A 193 8.18 24.98 -3.98
N PRO A 194 9.41 24.49 -3.74
CA PRO A 194 10.64 25.26 -4.02
C PRO A 194 10.92 25.44 -5.52
N LEU A 195 10.44 24.55 -6.37
CA LEU A 195 10.65 24.62 -7.83
C LEU A 195 9.56 25.40 -8.55
N ALA A 196 8.34 25.43 -8.02
CA ALA A 196 7.21 26.09 -8.67
C ALA A 196 7.35 27.62 -8.71
N LEU A 197 7.91 28.25 -7.67
CA LEU A 197 8.18 29.69 -7.62
C LEU A 197 9.33 30.13 -8.55
N PRO A 198 10.52 29.47 -8.53
CA PRO A 198 11.59 29.77 -9.48
C PRO A 198 11.21 29.48 -10.93
N LEU A 199 10.47 28.39 -11.20
CA LEU A 199 10.05 28.02 -12.57
C LEU A 199 9.16 29.08 -13.22
N ARG A 200 8.33 29.78 -12.46
CA ARG A 200 7.51 30.89 -12.97
C ARG A 200 8.32 32.14 -13.34
N MET A 201 9.50 32.30 -12.77
CA MET A 201 10.42 33.39 -13.06
C MET A 201 11.38 33.06 -14.21
N LEU A 202 11.40 31.83 -14.68
CA LEU A 202 12.26 31.39 -15.76
C LEU A 202 11.60 31.65 -17.12
N THR A 203 12.44 31.94 -18.10
CA THR A 203 12.02 31.96 -19.50
C THR A 203 11.54 30.59 -19.95
N LYS A 204 10.73 30.53 -21.01
CA LYS A 204 10.28 29.25 -21.58
C LYS A 204 11.44 28.29 -21.88
N ARG A 205 12.55 28.84 -22.36
CA ARG A 205 13.74 28.05 -22.70
C ARG A 205 14.42 27.44 -21.47
N GLU A 206 14.49 28.18 -20.37
CA GLU A 206 15.04 27.69 -19.09
C GLU A 206 14.12 26.64 -18.47
N GLN A 207 12.80 26.80 -18.62
CA GLN A 207 11.82 25.79 -18.16
C GLN A 207 12.00 24.47 -18.94
N GLU A 208 12.22 24.52 -20.26
CA GLU A 208 12.50 23.33 -21.08
C GLU A 208 13.79 22.62 -20.63
N VAL A 209 14.88 23.35 -20.35
CA VAL A 209 16.13 22.80 -19.83
C VAL A 209 15.88 22.05 -18.52
N ILE A 210 15.22 22.70 -17.58
CA ILE A 210 14.94 22.10 -16.26
C ILE A 210 14.03 20.87 -16.40
N THR A 211 13.02 20.91 -17.27
CA THR A 211 12.15 19.76 -17.53
C THR A 211 12.95 18.55 -18.03
N HIS A 212 13.90 18.74 -18.94
CA HIS A 212 14.78 17.67 -19.41
C HIS A 212 15.71 17.14 -18.31
N LEU A 213 16.27 18.00 -17.48
CA LEU A 213 17.13 17.59 -16.36
C LEU A 213 16.34 16.81 -15.32
N LEU A 214 15.14 17.26 -14.95
CA LEU A 214 14.25 16.58 -14.00
C LEU A 214 13.74 15.24 -14.54
N SER A 215 13.65 15.06 -15.86
CA SER A 215 13.34 13.77 -16.50
C SER A 215 14.55 12.81 -16.59
N GLY A 216 15.67 13.15 -15.94
CA GLY A 216 16.86 12.32 -15.87
C GLY A 216 17.83 12.47 -17.05
N CYS A 217 17.64 13.47 -17.93
CA CYS A 217 18.59 13.74 -19.00
C CYS A 217 19.88 14.36 -18.43
N THR A 218 21.02 13.92 -18.93
CA THR A 218 22.30 14.63 -18.69
C THR A 218 22.32 15.97 -19.40
N ALA A 219 23.20 16.88 -18.98
CA ALA A 219 23.37 18.19 -19.62
C ALA A 219 23.65 18.04 -21.16
N LYS A 220 24.46 17.04 -21.56
CA LYS A 220 24.75 16.74 -22.95
C LYS A 220 23.50 16.28 -23.72
N GLN A 221 22.70 15.41 -23.13
CA GLN A 221 21.44 14.94 -23.74
C GLN A 221 20.41 16.08 -23.82
N THR A 222 20.36 16.94 -22.81
CA THR A 222 19.49 18.13 -22.82
C THR A 222 19.90 19.07 -23.96
N ALA A 223 21.18 19.38 -24.07
CA ALA A 223 21.71 20.23 -25.16
C ALA A 223 21.35 19.65 -26.53
N GLN A 224 21.52 18.34 -26.75
CA GLN A 224 21.17 17.67 -27.99
C GLN A 224 19.66 17.75 -28.31
N ARG A 225 18.80 17.50 -27.33
CA ARG A 225 17.32 17.54 -27.51
C ARG A 225 16.81 18.95 -27.78
N MET A 226 17.49 19.95 -27.26
CA MET A 226 17.15 21.35 -27.45
C MET A 226 17.85 21.99 -28.63
N ALA A 227 18.59 21.22 -29.44
CA ALA A 227 19.40 21.68 -30.54
C ALA A 227 20.33 22.87 -30.14
N LEU A 228 20.93 22.77 -28.98
CA LEU A 228 21.94 23.70 -28.48
C LEU A 228 23.32 23.16 -28.88
N SER A 229 24.08 23.98 -29.57
CA SER A 229 25.47 23.69 -29.97
C SER A 229 26.44 23.87 -28.82
#